data_5f506985bc5fadb79e7070077f12825a
#
_entry.id   5f506985bc5fadb79e7070077f12825a
#
_cell.length_a   1.000
_cell.length_b   1.000
_cell.length_c   1.000
_cell.angle_alpha   90.00
_cell.angle_beta   90.00
_cell.angle_gamma   90.00
#
_symmetry.space_group_name_H-M   'P 1'
#
loop_
_entity.id
_entity.type
_entity.pdbx_description
1 polymer ?
#
loop_
_entity_poly.entity_id
_entity_poly.type
_entity_poly.pdbx_seq_one_letter_code
_entity_poly.pdbx_strand_id
1 'polypeptide(L)'
;MRRSETRSADDGNGDGGPPDDGFCDAPEKDTGDPRPAVTPHYDVVDGFAFGTCTVGGTDATEAVVGVVDALDREDVQYVLVSGVAPAWFNLLDLHAIQAAVERPVVSVSFEASPGLESALASAFEGEALERRLDTYRRQPEREQLTVNGETVFVRSVGLGREAATAVVRAFTPAGGRPEPVRVARLAARAADRLRADS
;
A
#
# COMPACT_ATOMS: atom_id res chain seq x y z
N MET A 1 60.83 -40.59 27.98
CA MET A 1 61.01 -42.00 28.51
C MET A 1 59.81 -42.82 28.11
N ARG A 2 60.11 -43.78 27.19
CA ARG A 2 59.41 -45.04 26.92
C ARG A 2 57.93 -44.99 26.62
N ARG A 3 57.52 -45.32 25.35
CA ARG A 3 57.25 -46.65 24.73
C ARG A 3 55.92 -47.23 25.23
N SER A 4 55.06 -47.79 24.47
CA SER A 4 55.09 -48.56 23.20
C SER A 4 53.68 -48.93 22.87
N GLU A 5 53.27 -48.97 21.62
CA GLU A 5 52.94 -50.15 20.80
C GLU A 5 51.89 -51.11 21.44
N THR A 6 50.86 -51.57 20.79
CA THR A 6 50.77 -52.33 19.54
C THR A 6 49.33 -52.61 19.16
N ARG A 7 49.03 -52.60 17.85
CA ARG A 7 48.34 -53.61 17.01
C ARG A 7 47.15 -54.39 17.59
N SER A 8 46.06 -54.50 16.89
CA SER A 8 45.87 -55.47 15.83
C SER A 8 44.53 -55.32 15.14
N ALA A 9 44.49 -55.67 13.88
CA ALA A 9 43.35 -55.76 12.97
C ALA A 9 42.35 -56.85 13.38
N ASP A 10 41.11 -56.68 13.00
CA ASP A 10 40.34 -57.79 12.46
C ASP A 10 39.23 -57.28 11.52
N ASP A 11 39.11 -58.02 10.45
CA ASP A 11 38.20 -57.81 9.33
C ASP A 11 36.77 -58.21 9.70
N GLY A 12 35.76 -57.41 9.24
CA GLY A 12 34.36 -57.74 9.33
C GLY A 12 33.57 -57.04 8.25
N ASN A 13 33.55 -57.67 7.08
CA ASN A 13 32.66 -57.37 5.98
C ASN A 13 31.20 -57.50 6.43
N GLY A 14 30.40 -56.45 6.30
CA GLY A 14 28.96 -56.40 6.58
C GLY A 14 28.26 -55.45 5.64
N ASP A 15 27.86 -55.99 4.51
CA ASP A 15 26.94 -55.42 3.56
C ASP A 15 25.65 -55.03 4.27
N GLY A 16 25.33 -53.74 4.32
CA GLY A 16 24.09 -53.22 4.87
C GLY A 16 23.76 -51.91 4.22
N GLY A 17 22.98 -51.94 3.15
CA GLY A 17 22.50 -50.76 2.46
C GLY A 17 21.80 -49.81 3.43
N PRO A 18 21.80 -48.50 3.15
CA PRO A 18 21.14 -47.49 3.98
C PRO A 18 19.64 -47.78 4.02
N PRO A 19 18.99 -47.57 5.17
CA PRO A 19 17.52 -47.64 5.24
C PRO A 19 16.96 -46.54 4.34
N ASP A 20 16.02 -46.97 3.53
CA ASP A 20 15.15 -46.13 2.73
C ASP A 20 14.27 -45.33 3.71
N ASP A 21 14.77 -44.19 4.14
CA ASP A 21 14.00 -43.24 4.90
C ASP A 21 12.98 -42.61 3.94
N GLY A 22 11.86 -43.33 3.83
CA GLY A 22 10.65 -42.81 3.20
C GLY A 22 10.25 -41.51 3.87
N PHE A 23 10.84 -40.41 3.39
CA PHE A 23 10.36 -39.07 3.64
C PHE A 23 9.00 -38.95 2.94
N CYS A 24 7.96 -39.36 3.65
CA CYS A 24 6.61 -39.05 3.27
C CYS A 24 6.47 -37.54 3.27
N ASP A 25 6.64 -36.92 2.11
CA ASP A 25 6.11 -35.61 1.82
C ASP A 25 4.60 -35.65 2.12
N ALA A 26 4.25 -35.25 3.33
CA ALA A 26 2.88 -34.86 3.61
C ALA A 26 2.56 -33.69 2.67
N PRO A 27 1.49 -33.79 1.87
CA PRO A 27 1.10 -32.66 1.06
C PRO A 27 0.86 -31.49 2.01
N GLU A 28 1.66 -30.43 1.86
CA GLU A 28 1.35 -29.13 2.46
C GLU A 28 -0.10 -28.85 2.10
N LYS A 29 -0.95 -28.85 3.11
CA LYS A 29 -2.31 -28.35 2.96
C LYS A 29 -2.15 -26.89 2.50
N ASP A 30 -2.35 -26.68 1.22
CA ASP A 30 -2.68 -25.40 0.65
C ASP A 30 -3.91 -24.91 1.42
N THR A 31 -3.65 -24.22 2.52
CA THR A 31 -4.65 -23.44 3.22
C THR A 31 -4.86 -22.25 2.29
N GLY A 32 -5.83 -22.41 1.39
CA GLY A 32 -6.22 -21.41 0.40
C GLY A 32 -6.60 -20.08 1.06
N ASP A 33 -5.58 -19.36 1.47
CA ASP A 33 -5.65 -17.94 1.83
C ASP A 33 -5.62 -17.17 0.51
N PRO A 34 -6.74 -16.54 0.10
CA PRO A 34 -6.79 -15.78 -1.14
C PRO A 34 -6.04 -14.44 -0.98
N ARG A 35 -4.79 -14.51 -0.59
CA ARG A 35 -3.92 -13.34 -0.71
C ARG A 35 -3.71 -13.10 -2.18
N PRO A 36 -4.21 -11.99 -2.76
CA PRO A 36 -3.85 -11.66 -4.12
C PRO A 36 -2.32 -11.57 -4.17
N ALA A 37 -1.70 -12.38 -5.01
CA ALA A 37 -0.29 -12.26 -5.28
C ALA A 37 -0.07 -10.88 -5.90
N VAL A 38 0.29 -9.90 -5.07
CA VAL A 38 0.64 -8.56 -5.54
C VAL A 38 2.01 -8.68 -6.17
N THR A 39 2.04 -8.82 -7.49
CA THR A 39 3.27 -8.73 -8.27
C THR A 39 3.36 -7.30 -8.78
N PRO A 40 4.11 -6.41 -8.12
CA PRO A 40 4.22 -5.04 -8.58
C PRO A 40 5.08 -4.97 -9.84
N HIS A 41 4.54 -4.35 -10.88
CA HIS A 41 5.28 -3.90 -12.05
C HIS A 41 5.51 -2.39 -11.93
N TYR A 42 6.35 -1.97 -10.96
CA TYR A 42 6.60 -0.56 -10.69
C TYR A 42 7.68 0.07 -11.56
N ASP A 43 8.25 -0.69 -12.46
CA ASP A 43 9.34 -0.23 -13.35
C ASP A 43 8.80 0.49 -14.59
N VAL A 44 7.49 0.42 -14.85
CA VAL A 44 6.87 1.00 -16.03
C VAL A 44 5.72 1.92 -15.63
N VAL A 45 5.81 3.17 -16.10
CA VAL A 45 4.68 4.10 -16.05
C VAL A 45 3.94 3.97 -17.38
N ASP A 46 2.74 3.48 -17.33
CA ASP A 46 1.97 3.08 -18.50
C ASP A 46 1.00 4.17 -19.01
N GLY A 47 0.82 5.23 -18.21
CA GLY A 47 0.00 6.35 -18.60
C GLY A 47 -0.15 7.39 -17.51
N PHE A 48 -0.70 8.54 -17.88
CA PHE A 48 -1.09 9.62 -16.98
C PHE A 48 -2.44 10.18 -17.39
N ALA A 49 -3.28 10.46 -16.42
CA ALA A 49 -4.41 11.36 -16.54
C ALA A 49 -4.29 12.45 -15.48
N PHE A 50 -4.83 13.61 -15.76
CA PHE A 50 -4.76 14.77 -14.90
C PHE A 50 -6.16 15.31 -14.64
N GLY A 51 -6.40 15.70 -13.39
CA GLY A 51 -7.59 16.41 -12.96
C GLY A 51 -7.23 17.57 -12.07
N THR A 52 -8.19 18.41 -11.77
CA THR A 52 -8.05 19.55 -10.88
C THR A 52 -9.15 19.51 -9.83
N CYS A 53 -8.85 19.99 -8.63
CA CYS A 53 -9.85 20.24 -7.61
C CYS A 53 -9.66 21.63 -7.01
N THR A 54 -10.71 22.13 -6.37
CA THR A 54 -10.72 23.46 -5.76
C THR A 54 -9.97 23.46 -4.44
N VAL A 55 -9.06 24.42 -4.23
CA VAL A 55 -8.41 24.59 -2.93
C VAL A 55 -9.46 24.95 -1.87
N GLY A 56 -9.54 24.15 -0.79
CA GLY A 56 -10.58 24.32 0.24
C GLY A 56 -12.01 23.94 -0.21
N GLY A 57 -12.14 23.36 -1.41
CA GLY A 57 -13.41 22.89 -1.95
C GLY A 57 -13.93 21.60 -1.31
N THR A 58 -14.82 20.92 -2.03
CA THR A 58 -15.41 19.62 -1.66
C THR A 58 -15.47 18.66 -2.86
N ASP A 59 -14.73 18.95 -3.91
CA ASP A 59 -14.74 18.31 -5.23
C ASP A 59 -13.56 17.33 -5.45
N ALA A 60 -12.72 17.09 -4.44
CA ALA A 60 -11.55 16.25 -4.60
C ALA A 60 -11.92 14.76 -4.85
N THR A 61 -13.02 14.29 -4.29
CA THR A 61 -13.52 12.93 -4.51
C THR A 61 -13.88 12.71 -5.98
N GLU A 62 -14.70 13.61 -6.53
CA GLU A 62 -15.12 13.58 -7.93
C GLU A 62 -13.93 13.76 -8.87
N ALA A 63 -12.98 14.63 -8.50
CA ALA A 63 -11.75 14.80 -9.29
C ALA A 63 -10.92 13.52 -9.37
N VAL A 64 -10.78 12.76 -8.27
CA VAL A 64 -10.07 11.47 -8.29
C VAL A 64 -10.81 10.44 -9.13
N VAL A 65 -12.13 10.33 -8.98
CA VAL A 65 -12.95 9.43 -9.81
C VAL A 65 -12.78 9.78 -11.28
N GLY A 66 -12.91 11.05 -11.66
CA GLY A 66 -12.73 11.48 -13.04
C GLY A 66 -11.32 11.22 -13.60
N VAL A 67 -10.27 11.26 -12.78
CA VAL A 67 -8.90 10.88 -13.21
C VAL A 67 -8.82 9.39 -13.48
N VAL A 68 -9.43 8.55 -12.65
CA VAL A 68 -9.45 7.07 -12.85
C VAL A 68 -10.23 6.73 -14.11
N ASP A 69 -11.40 7.34 -14.30
CA ASP A 69 -12.22 7.13 -15.50
C ASP A 69 -11.49 7.58 -16.77
N ALA A 70 -10.79 8.71 -16.72
CA ALA A 70 -10.03 9.24 -17.87
C ALA A 70 -8.82 8.38 -18.25
N LEU A 71 -8.30 7.54 -17.34
CA LEU A 71 -7.28 6.55 -17.68
C LEU A 71 -7.82 5.43 -18.55
N ASP A 72 -9.12 5.13 -18.47
CA ASP A 72 -9.81 4.09 -19.24
C ASP A 72 -9.04 2.74 -19.25
N ARG A 73 -8.65 2.28 -18.05
CA ARG A 73 -7.81 1.08 -17.87
C ARG A 73 -8.52 0.05 -17.00
N GLU A 74 -8.88 -1.05 -17.62
CA GLU A 74 -9.55 -2.18 -16.93
C GLU A 74 -8.60 -2.99 -16.04
N ASP A 75 -7.31 -2.94 -16.31
CA ASP A 75 -6.25 -3.68 -15.60
C ASP A 75 -5.78 -3.03 -14.30
N VAL A 76 -6.29 -1.84 -13.95
CA VAL A 76 -6.04 -1.20 -12.65
C VAL A 76 -6.61 -2.05 -11.52
N GLN A 77 -5.76 -2.50 -10.62
CA GLN A 77 -6.17 -3.34 -9.48
C GLN A 77 -6.35 -2.55 -8.18
N TYR A 78 -5.63 -1.46 -8.01
CA TYR A 78 -5.62 -0.65 -6.80
C TYR A 78 -5.56 0.83 -7.12
N VAL A 79 -6.25 1.65 -6.33
CA VAL A 79 -6.10 3.10 -6.33
C VAL A 79 -5.34 3.54 -5.09
N LEU A 80 -4.16 4.13 -5.28
CA LEU A 80 -3.34 4.66 -4.19
C LEU A 80 -3.40 6.18 -4.17
N VAL A 81 -3.77 6.76 -3.02
CA VAL A 81 -3.84 8.22 -2.84
C VAL A 81 -2.92 8.71 -1.72
N SER A 82 -2.43 9.94 -1.83
CA SER A 82 -1.55 10.55 -0.83
C SER A 82 -2.36 11.32 0.21
N GLY A 83 -2.66 10.65 1.33
CA GLY A 83 -3.49 11.23 2.39
C GLY A 83 -4.96 11.34 2.00
N VAL A 84 -5.76 11.96 2.87
CA VAL A 84 -7.23 12.12 2.68
C VAL A 84 -7.66 13.58 2.58
N ALA A 85 -6.75 14.53 2.64
CA ALA A 85 -7.04 15.97 2.64
C ALA A 85 -6.10 16.73 1.71
N PRO A 86 -6.17 16.51 0.38
CA PRO A 86 -5.43 17.33 -0.56
C PRO A 86 -5.99 18.78 -0.59
N ALA A 87 -5.29 19.67 -1.24
CA ALA A 87 -5.77 21.00 -1.57
C ALA A 87 -6.50 21.74 -0.40
N TRP A 88 -5.84 21.86 0.73
CA TRP A 88 -6.31 22.59 1.93
C TRP A 88 -7.69 22.13 2.39
N PHE A 89 -7.75 20.93 2.99
CA PHE A 89 -8.97 20.30 3.55
C PHE A 89 -10.12 20.05 2.57
N ASN A 90 -9.83 19.95 1.29
CA ASN A 90 -10.72 19.34 0.32
C ASN A 90 -10.63 17.81 0.51
N LEU A 91 -11.56 17.27 1.31
CA LEU A 91 -11.47 15.88 1.78
C LEU A 91 -11.86 14.87 0.71
N LEU A 92 -11.06 13.81 0.60
CA LEU A 92 -11.42 12.60 -0.15
C LEU A 92 -12.37 11.74 0.69
N ASP A 93 -13.47 11.29 0.14
CA ASP A 93 -14.28 10.21 0.68
C ASP A 93 -13.81 8.88 0.06
N LEU A 94 -13.01 8.10 0.80
CA LEU A 94 -12.44 6.84 0.28
C LEU A 94 -13.51 5.81 -0.04
N HIS A 95 -14.63 5.81 0.69
CA HIS A 95 -15.75 4.90 0.41
C HIS A 95 -16.46 5.28 -0.89
N ALA A 96 -16.68 6.57 -1.13
CA ALA A 96 -17.30 7.05 -2.36
C ALA A 96 -16.41 6.77 -3.58
N ILE A 97 -15.08 6.99 -3.45
CA ILE A 97 -14.13 6.63 -4.51
C ILE A 97 -14.21 5.14 -4.81
N GLN A 98 -14.09 4.29 -3.78
CA GLN A 98 -14.12 2.83 -3.95
C GLN A 98 -15.42 2.35 -4.62
N ALA A 99 -16.56 2.92 -4.21
CA ALA A 99 -17.85 2.57 -4.79
C ALA A 99 -17.97 2.98 -6.27
N ALA A 100 -17.40 4.13 -6.64
CA ALA A 100 -17.45 4.63 -8.02
C ALA A 100 -16.51 3.87 -8.95
N VAL A 101 -15.27 3.60 -8.51
CA VAL A 101 -14.25 2.97 -9.37
C VAL A 101 -14.25 1.44 -9.29
N GLU A 102 -15.01 0.85 -8.36
CA GLU A 102 -15.11 -0.60 -8.11
C GLU A 102 -13.74 -1.29 -7.91
N ARG A 103 -12.78 -0.56 -7.35
CA ARG A 103 -11.43 -1.03 -7.03
C ARG A 103 -11.06 -0.66 -5.60
N PRO A 104 -10.25 -1.49 -4.92
CA PRO A 104 -9.74 -1.14 -3.60
C PRO A 104 -8.97 0.18 -3.61
N VAL A 105 -9.21 1.00 -2.58
CA VAL A 105 -8.57 2.31 -2.40
C VAL A 105 -7.69 2.29 -1.17
N VAL A 106 -6.44 2.71 -1.32
CA VAL A 106 -5.46 2.78 -0.23
C VAL A 106 -4.91 4.19 -0.12
N SER A 107 -5.17 4.85 0.99
CA SER A 107 -4.59 6.15 1.31
C SER A 107 -3.33 5.97 2.14
N VAL A 108 -2.23 6.57 1.73
CA VAL A 108 -0.95 6.55 2.46
C VAL A 108 -0.55 7.95 2.85
N SER A 109 -0.30 8.18 4.14
CA SER A 109 0.21 9.45 4.68
C SER A 109 1.50 9.23 5.47
N PHE A 110 2.34 10.27 5.54
CA PHE A 110 3.74 10.17 5.97
C PHE A 110 4.04 10.97 7.23
N GLU A 111 3.07 11.68 7.76
CA GLU A 111 3.23 12.55 8.92
C GLU A 111 2.44 11.99 10.11
N ALA A 112 3.08 11.92 11.26
CA ALA A 112 2.38 11.66 12.50
C ALA A 112 1.47 12.86 12.82
N SER A 113 0.17 12.59 12.95
CA SER A 113 -0.83 13.62 13.24
C SER A 113 -1.86 13.05 14.22
N PRO A 114 -2.33 13.82 15.18
CA PRO A 114 -3.41 13.41 16.09
C PRO A 114 -4.78 13.30 15.39
N GLY A 115 -4.85 13.68 14.11
CA GLY A 115 -6.08 13.75 13.32
C GLY A 115 -6.29 15.14 12.75
N LEU A 116 -7.37 15.31 11.98
CA LEU A 116 -7.68 16.58 11.31
C LEU A 116 -8.80 17.38 12.00
N GLU A 117 -9.49 16.83 13.01
CA GLU A 117 -10.69 17.47 13.57
C GLU A 117 -10.42 18.87 14.14
N SER A 118 -9.34 19.03 14.91
CA SER A 118 -8.99 20.33 15.48
C SER A 118 -8.59 21.34 14.41
N ALA A 119 -7.89 20.89 13.37
CA ALA A 119 -7.49 21.75 12.26
C ALA A 119 -8.70 22.15 11.39
N LEU A 120 -9.64 21.24 11.18
CA LEU A 120 -10.93 21.53 10.52
C LEU A 120 -11.75 22.55 11.31
N ALA A 121 -11.87 22.39 12.64
CA ALA A 121 -12.59 23.30 13.51
C ALA A 121 -11.93 24.70 13.59
N SER A 122 -10.62 24.78 13.34
CA SER A 122 -9.92 26.05 13.27
C SER A 122 -10.06 26.76 11.92
N ALA A 123 -10.35 26.00 10.86
CA ALA A 123 -10.38 26.51 9.50
C ALA A 123 -11.82 26.78 8.97
N PHE A 124 -12.83 26.12 9.54
CA PHE A 124 -14.21 26.16 9.07
C PHE A 124 -15.20 26.30 10.22
N GLU A 125 -16.37 26.82 9.92
CA GLU A 125 -17.51 26.96 10.85
C GLU A 125 -18.80 26.48 10.20
N GLY A 126 -19.83 26.24 11.03
CA GLY A 126 -21.19 25.88 10.61
C GLY A 126 -21.24 24.65 9.71
N GLU A 127 -22.12 24.67 8.73
CA GLU A 127 -22.35 23.56 7.81
C GLU A 127 -21.10 23.12 7.03
N ALA A 128 -20.21 24.05 6.73
CA ALA A 128 -18.96 23.73 6.03
C ALA A 128 -18.02 22.88 6.90
N LEU A 129 -17.98 23.11 8.20
CA LEU A 129 -17.26 22.28 9.17
C LEU A 129 -17.94 20.94 9.34
N GLU A 130 -19.25 20.91 9.56
CA GLU A 130 -20.02 19.70 9.82
C GLU A 130 -19.86 18.69 8.69
N ARG A 131 -20.02 19.09 7.44
CA ARG A 131 -19.82 18.21 6.27
C ARG A 131 -18.43 17.60 6.22
N ARG A 132 -17.39 18.39 6.53
CA ARG A 132 -16.00 17.91 6.52
C ARG A 132 -15.73 16.93 7.67
N LEU A 133 -16.25 17.24 8.86
CA LEU A 133 -16.12 16.34 10.00
C LEU A 133 -16.84 15.01 9.74
N ASP A 134 -18.03 15.03 9.16
CA ASP A 134 -18.76 13.83 8.79
C ASP A 134 -17.99 12.97 7.79
N THR A 135 -17.45 13.60 6.75
CA THR A 135 -16.62 12.89 5.76
C THR A 135 -15.35 12.32 6.41
N TYR A 136 -14.69 13.09 7.27
CA TYR A 136 -13.46 12.65 7.95
C TYR A 136 -13.72 11.50 8.93
N ARG A 137 -14.81 11.56 9.71
CA ARG A 137 -15.17 10.54 10.72
C ARG A 137 -15.62 9.22 10.11
N ARG A 138 -16.17 9.24 8.91
CA ARG A 138 -16.51 8.03 8.15
C ARG A 138 -15.32 7.32 7.54
N GLN A 139 -14.13 7.96 7.49
CA GLN A 139 -12.93 7.32 6.94
C GLN A 139 -12.58 6.05 7.72
N PRO A 140 -12.00 5.04 7.06
CA PRO A 140 -11.45 3.88 7.74
C PRO A 140 -10.45 4.28 8.83
N GLU A 141 -10.26 3.42 9.80
CA GLU A 141 -9.24 3.63 10.83
C GLU A 141 -7.87 3.85 10.20
N ARG A 142 -7.10 4.76 10.80
CA ARG A 142 -5.74 5.08 10.38
C ARG A 142 -4.76 4.15 11.07
N GLU A 143 -4.16 3.26 10.32
CA GLU A 143 -3.22 2.27 10.83
C GLU A 143 -1.78 2.70 10.61
N GLN A 144 -0.95 2.50 11.61
CA GLN A 144 0.50 2.72 11.50
C GLN A 144 1.17 1.46 10.93
N LEU A 145 2.05 1.67 9.95
CA LEU A 145 2.82 0.63 9.30
C LEU A 145 4.29 1.04 9.18
N THR A 146 5.20 0.10 9.43
CA THR A 146 6.63 0.30 9.13
C THR A 146 6.97 -0.33 7.80
N VAL A 147 7.55 0.46 6.89
CA VAL A 147 8.00 0.05 5.56
C VAL A 147 9.43 0.53 5.35
N ASN A 148 10.36 -0.39 5.10
CA ASN A 148 11.80 -0.09 4.91
C ASN A 148 12.41 0.81 6.01
N GLY A 149 11.98 0.63 7.26
CA GLY A 149 12.42 1.44 8.40
C GLY A 149 11.71 2.78 8.58
N GLU A 150 10.84 3.16 7.65
CA GLU A 150 10.05 4.39 7.71
C GLU A 150 8.64 4.13 8.24
N THR A 151 8.11 5.06 9.02
CA THR A 151 6.72 5.00 9.50
C THR A 151 5.79 5.66 8.50
N VAL A 152 4.78 4.91 8.07
CA VAL A 152 3.68 5.41 7.22
C VAL A 152 2.35 5.11 7.90
N PHE A 153 1.31 5.84 7.50
CA PHE A 153 -0.03 5.66 8.02
C PHE A 153 -0.98 5.34 6.86
N VAL A 154 -1.76 4.29 7.03
CA VAL A 154 -2.57 3.70 5.97
C VAL A 154 -4.03 3.70 6.36
N ARG A 155 -4.91 4.00 5.41
CA ARG A 155 -6.35 3.74 5.46
C ARG A 155 -6.73 2.97 4.20
N SER A 156 -7.62 2.01 4.30
CA SER A 156 -8.04 1.22 3.12
C SER A 156 -9.53 0.97 3.10
N VAL A 157 -10.08 0.95 1.89
CA VAL A 157 -11.46 0.53 1.60
C VAL A 157 -11.40 -0.55 0.53
N GLY A 158 -12.16 -1.63 0.73
CA GLY A 158 -12.15 -2.78 -0.18
C GLY A 158 -11.01 -3.77 0.07
N LEU A 159 -10.14 -3.53 1.07
CA LEU A 159 -9.09 -4.45 1.53
C LEU A 159 -9.10 -4.56 3.05
N GLY A 160 -8.86 -5.76 3.55
CA GLY A 160 -8.49 -5.95 4.96
C GLY A 160 -7.07 -5.44 5.25
N ARG A 161 -6.74 -5.29 6.53
CA ARG A 161 -5.47 -4.75 7.03
C ARG A 161 -4.23 -5.43 6.42
N GLU A 162 -4.21 -6.76 6.42
CA GLU A 162 -3.07 -7.53 5.93
C GLU A 162 -2.86 -7.33 4.42
N ALA A 163 -3.94 -7.35 3.64
CA ALA A 163 -3.89 -7.13 2.21
C ALA A 163 -3.45 -5.70 1.88
N ALA A 164 -3.98 -4.69 2.58
CA ALA A 164 -3.55 -3.29 2.42
C ALA A 164 -2.05 -3.13 2.76
N THR A 165 -1.57 -3.78 3.84
CA THR A 165 -0.16 -3.80 4.20
C THR A 165 0.70 -4.43 3.09
N ALA A 166 0.26 -5.55 2.52
CA ALA A 166 0.97 -6.22 1.43
C ALA A 166 1.05 -5.33 0.19
N VAL A 167 -0.05 -4.67 -0.18
CA VAL A 167 -0.09 -3.70 -1.29
C VAL A 167 0.89 -2.57 -1.06
N VAL A 168 0.85 -1.90 0.10
CA VAL A 168 1.75 -0.77 0.39
C VAL A 168 3.21 -1.20 0.31
N ARG A 169 3.57 -2.35 0.89
CA ARG A 169 4.95 -2.88 0.84
C ARG A 169 5.38 -3.24 -0.57
N ALA A 170 4.52 -3.90 -1.33
CA ALA A 170 4.80 -4.31 -2.70
C ALA A 170 5.10 -3.12 -3.61
N PHE A 171 4.39 -2.00 -3.44
CA PHE A 171 4.61 -0.79 -4.21
C PHE A 171 5.64 0.18 -3.59
N THR A 172 6.34 -0.23 -2.51
CA THR A 172 7.37 0.60 -1.86
C THR A 172 8.72 -0.12 -1.87
N PRO A 173 9.44 -0.16 -3.00
CA PRO A 173 10.73 -0.87 -3.12
C PRO A 173 11.83 -0.21 -2.27
N ALA A 174 11.74 1.10 -2.02
CA ALA A 174 12.70 1.85 -1.22
C ALA A 174 12.02 3.01 -0.48
N GLY A 175 12.56 3.38 0.68
CA GLY A 175 11.97 4.41 1.54
C GLY A 175 10.58 4.03 2.04
N GLY A 176 9.79 5.00 2.42
CA GLY A 176 8.42 4.79 2.95
C GLY A 176 7.30 5.18 1.98
N ARG A 177 7.61 5.70 0.80
CA ARG A 177 6.60 6.19 -0.15
C ARG A 177 6.37 5.22 -1.30
N PRO A 178 5.13 4.74 -1.51
CA PRO A 178 4.79 3.93 -2.67
C PRO A 178 5.14 4.62 -3.99
N GLU A 179 5.75 3.87 -4.91
CA GLU A 179 6.25 4.40 -6.17
C GLU A 179 5.16 5.07 -7.03
N PRO A 180 3.94 4.52 -7.17
CA PRO A 180 2.86 5.19 -7.90
C PRO A 180 2.53 6.57 -7.32
N VAL A 181 2.49 6.70 -5.98
CA VAL A 181 2.22 7.98 -5.31
C VAL A 181 3.38 8.97 -5.50
N ARG A 182 4.62 8.48 -5.50
CA ARG A 182 5.80 9.30 -5.76
C ARG A 182 5.80 9.86 -7.18
N VAL A 183 5.54 9.02 -8.16
CA VAL A 183 5.50 9.38 -9.58
C VAL A 183 4.34 10.33 -9.87
N ALA A 184 3.13 10.03 -9.38
CA ALA A 184 1.96 10.91 -9.54
C ALA A 184 2.22 12.31 -8.98
N ARG A 185 2.89 12.43 -7.83
CA ARG A 185 3.27 13.72 -7.24
C ARG A 185 4.24 14.51 -8.12
N LEU A 186 5.20 13.83 -8.75
CA LEU A 186 6.14 14.50 -9.68
C LEU A 186 5.44 15.00 -10.92
N ALA A 187 4.56 14.17 -11.52
CA ALA A 187 3.78 14.52 -12.70
C ALA A 187 2.84 15.70 -12.43
N ALA A 188 2.10 15.67 -11.31
CA ALA A 188 1.20 16.76 -10.92
C ALA A 188 1.95 18.08 -10.76
N ARG A 189 3.10 18.08 -10.08
CA ARG A 189 3.93 19.29 -9.92
C ARG A 189 4.47 19.84 -11.24
N ALA A 190 4.80 18.96 -12.20
CA ALA A 190 5.23 19.38 -13.51
C ALA A 190 4.08 20.03 -14.29
N ALA A 191 2.88 19.43 -14.23
CA ALA A 191 1.68 19.98 -14.84
C ALA A 191 1.29 21.35 -14.26
N ASP A 192 1.36 21.53 -12.93
CA ASP A 192 1.08 22.81 -12.28
C ASP A 192 2.03 23.93 -12.75
N ARG A 193 3.33 23.62 -12.88
CA ARG A 193 4.31 24.58 -13.41
C ARG A 193 4.00 25.00 -14.84
N LEU A 194 3.69 24.03 -15.72
CA LEU A 194 3.34 24.33 -17.11
C LEU A 194 2.11 25.23 -17.21
N ARG A 195 1.11 25.04 -16.32
CA ARG A 195 -0.09 25.87 -16.28
C ARG A 195 0.18 27.27 -15.73
N ALA A 196 1.10 27.41 -14.79
CA ALA A 196 1.46 28.73 -14.23
C ALA A 196 2.26 29.59 -15.20
N ASP A 197 2.97 28.97 -16.16
CA ASP A 197 3.80 29.64 -17.16
C ASP A 197 3.02 29.93 -18.48
N SER A 198 1.73 29.54 -18.56
CA SER A 198 0.85 29.69 -19.75
C SER A 198 -0.12 30.83 -19.57
#